data_4177d873bf051e7c29e756bedc0ea4a8
#
_entry.id   4177d873bf051e7c29e756bedc0ea4a8
#
_cell.length_a   1.000
_cell.length_b   1.000
_cell.length_c   1.000
_cell.angle_alpha   90.00
_cell.angle_beta   90.00
_cell.angle_gamma   90.00
#
_symmetry.space_group_name_H-M   'P 1'
#
loop_
_entity.id
_entity.type
_entity.pdbx_description
1 polymer ?
#
loop_
_entity_poly.entity_id
_entity_poly.type
_entity_poly.pdbx_seq_one_letter_code
_entity_poly.pdbx_strand_id
1 'polypeptide(L)'
;CFKKMKNYTFNKKIFKYACILTTGRTGSDYLQGCLDGVPGIITFSGEVPFYKFIKQSRVQSFLRNREYNNLIKLFIKKHYNLFYKDKLENKELNINTNRFIKIFLNLSLKKNLDQKIFLKNIYLAYHLTLKRKILKSNTIVHHSHHVKETESFIKDFKNTKLLITIRDPRANLKSGIQNWFNYDKKKRSLEHSYLYLRRIHDDFSYALKKKNKYFVRL
;
A
#
# COMPACT_ATOMS: atom_id res chain seq x y z
N CYS A 1 -26.54 5.03 23.78
CA CYS A 1 -26.67 3.58 23.67
C CYS A 1 -25.42 3.00 22.97
N PHE A 2 -24.40 2.57 23.73
CA PHE A 2 -23.18 1.94 23.19
C PHE A 2 -23.52 0.52 22.74
N LYS A 3 -23.87 0.33 21.47
CA LYS A 3 -23.90 -1.01 20.87
C LYS A 3 -22.54 -1.68 21.11
N LYS A 4 -22.53 -2.81 21.85
CA LYS A 4 -21.35 -3.67 22.11
C LYS A 4 -20.53 -3.79 20.83
N MET A 5 -19.33 -3.20 20.82
CA MET A 5 -18.39 -3.35 19.70
C MET A 5 -17.99 -4.82 19.64
N LYS A 6 -18.25 -5.47 18.51
CA LYS A 6 -17.79 -6.83 18.26
C LYS A 6 -16.26 -6.84 18.41
N ASN A 7 -15.76 -7.59 19.40
CA ASN A 7 -14.32 -7.87 19.51
C ASN A 7 -13.91 -8.65 18.27
N TYR A 8 -13.12 -8.05 17.40
CA TYR A 8 -12.56 -8.73 16.23
C TYR A 8 -11.42 -9.65 16.71
N THR A 9 -11.75 -10.92 16.97
CA THR A 9 -10.74 -11.94 17.24
C THR A 9 -10.38 -12.65 15.94
N PHE A 10 -9.10 -12.61 15.57
CA PHE A 10 -8.59 -13.25 14.34
C PHE A 10 -7.80 -14.53 14.63
N ASN A 11 -7.98 -15.14 15.80
CA ASN A 11 -7.16 -16.25 16.30
C ASN A 11 -7.08 -17.48 15.39
N LYS A 12 -8.06 -17.64 14.49
CA LYS A 12 -8.09 -18.76 13.51
C LYS A 12 -7.97 -18.27 12.05
N LYS A 13 -7.57 -17.00 11.83
CA LYS A 13 -7.47 -16.43 10.47
C LYS A 13 -6.02 -16.46 10.00
N ILE A 14 -5.81 -16.98 8.80
CA ILE A 14 -4.51 -17.05 8.14
C ILE A 14 -4.34 -15.80 7.27
N PHE A 15 -3.22 -15.10 7.42
CA PHE A 15 -2.85 -13.97 6.59
C PHE A 15 -1.58 -14.29 5.82
N LYS A 16 -1.69 -14.26 4.49
CA LYS A 16 -0.58 -14.30 3.55
C LYS A 16 -0.24 -12.88 3.11
N TYR A 17 0.92 -12.68 2.54
CA TYR A 17 1.38 -11.36 2.13
C TYR A 17 1.87 -11.39 0.69
N ALA A 18 1.52 -10.37 -0.06
CA ALA A 18 2.04 -10.10 -1.39
C ALA A 18 2.41 -8.62 -1.51
N CYS A 19 3.39 -8.32 -2.33
CA CYS A 19 3.80 -6.96 -2.63
C CYS A 19 3.81 -6.76 -4.15
N ILE A 20 3.10 -5.74 -4.63
CA ILE A 20 3.21 -5.30 -6.02
C ILE A 20 4.40 -4.35 -6.09
N LEU A 21 5.42 -4.72 -6.87
CA LEU A 21 6.52 -3.85 -7.23
C LEU A 21 6.33 -3.38 -8.67
N THR A 22 6.26 -2.07 -8.85
CA THR A 22 6.21 -1.49 -10.20
C THR A 22 7.62 -1.13 -10.68
N THR A 23 7.90 -1.47 -11.93
CA THR A 23 9.13 -1.08 -12.63
C THR A 23 8.88 0.14 -13.54
N GLY A 24 8.21 1.15 -13.02
CA GLY A 24 7.81 2.36 -13.73
C GLY A 24 6.31 2.42 -14.05
N ARG A 25 5.94 2.90 -15.25
CA ARG A 25 4.55 3.06 -15.69
C ARG A 25 4.00 1.77 -16.30
N THR A 26 3.83 0.75 -15.47
CA THR A 26 3.50 -0.62 -15.90
C THR A 26 2.06 -1.03 -15.63
N GLY A 27 1.17 -0.09 -15.20
CA GLY A 27 -0.23 -0.41 -14.90
C GLY A 27 -0.44 -1.02 -13.51
N SER A 28 0.51 -0.90 -12.59
CA SER A 28 0.40 -1.46 -11.24
C SER A 28 -0.77 -0.90 -10.42
N ASP A 29 -1.12 0.38 -10.61
CA ASP A 29 -2.32 0.98 -10.00
C ASP A 29 -3.60 0.30 -10.52
N TYR A 30 -3.66 -0.01 -11.83
CA TYR A 30 -4.76 -0.77 -12.43
C TYR A 30 -4.87 -2.17 -11.84
N LEU A 31 -3.74 -2.91 -11.78
CA LEU A 31 -3.71 -4.24 -11.15
C LEU A 31 -4.21 -4.18 -9.70
N GLN A 32 -3.74 -3.20 -8.92
CA GLN A 32 -4.18 -3.02 -7.53
C GLN A 32 -5.69 -2.77 -7.46
N GLY A 33 -6.22 -1.93 -8.33
CA GLY A 33 -7.65 -1.65 -8.39
C GLY A 33 -8.48 -2.88 -8.75
N CYS A 34 -8.02 -3.72 -9.69
CA CYS A 34 -8.66 -5.00 -10.00
C CYS A 34 -8.66 -5.98 -8.82
N LEU A 35 -7.67 -5.88 -7.94
CA LEU A 35 -7.59 -6.71 -6.73
C LEU A 35 -8.44 -6.16 -5.58
N ASP A 36 -8.77 -4.87 -5.59
CA ASP A 36 -9.59 -4.26 -4.55
C ASP A 36 -11.05 -4.77 -4.64
N GLY A 37 -11.56 -5.27 -3.53
CA GLY A 37 -12.89 -5.88 -3.45
C GLY A 37 -12.94 -7.38 -3.75
N VAL A 38 -11.89 -7.99 -4.28
CA VAL A 38 -11.83 -9.44 -4.49
C VAL A 38 -11.91 -10.17 -3.13
N PRO A 39 -12.80 -11.17 -2.97
CA PRO A 39 -12.92 -11.92 -1.73
C PRO A 39 -11.58 -12.56 -1.30
N GLY A 40 -11.19 -12.34 -0.06
CA GLY A 40 -9.91 -12.85 0.48
C GLY A 40 -8.69 -11.99 0.15
N ILE A 41 -8.82 -10.95 -0.67
CA ILE A 41 -7.79 -9.94 -0.89
C ILE A 41 -8.06 -8.73 -0.01
N ILE A 42 -7.02 -8.23 0.64
CA ILE A 42 -7.06 -7.04 1.49
C ILE A 42 -6.02 -6.07 0.94
N THR A 43 -6.47 -5.02 0.29
CA THR A 43 -5.64 -3.96 -0.26
C THR A 43 -6.32 -2.60 -0.12
N PHE A 44 -5.58 -1.51 -0.30
CA PHE A 44 -6.15 -0.18 -0.51
C PHE A 44 -6.46 0.03 -2.00
N SER A 45 -7.25 1.04 -2.30
CA SER A 45 -7.51 1.46 -3.69
C SER A 45 -6.30 2.09 -4.39
N GLY A 46 -5.19 2.33 -3.67
CA GLY A 46 -3.97 2.94 -4.21
C GLY A 46 -2.74 2.68 -3.35
N GLU A 47 -1.58 3.16 -3.82
CA GLU A 47 -0.31 3.04 -3.11
C GLU A 47 -0.36 3.68 -1.72
N VAL A 48 0.20 2.99 -0.74
CA VAL A 48 0.43 3.49 0.61
C VAL A 48 1.94 3.60 0.84
N PRO A 49 2.57 4.78 0.78
CA PRO A 49 4.00 4.96 1.06
C PRO A 49 4.26 4.85 2.57
N PHE A 50 3.97 3.68 3.12
CA PHE A 50 3.96 3.41 4.56
C PHE A 50 5.33 3.56 5.21
N TYR A 51 6.37 3.01 4.57
CA TYR A 51 7.72 3.03 5.15
C TYR A 51 8.36 4.42 5.15
N LYS A 52 7.94 5.28 4.23
CA LYS A 52 8.27 6.71 4.27
C LYS A 52 7.50 7.43 5.38
N PHE A 53 6.24 7.09 5.57
CA PHE A 53 5.40 7.66 6.63
C PHE A 53 5.92 7.28 8.02
N ILE A 54 6.20 5.98 8.26
CA ILE A 54 6.59 5.48 9.58
C ILE A 54 7.93 6.06 10.07
N LYS A 55 8.83 6.46 9.18
CA LYS A 55 10.14 7.04 9.51
C LYS A 55 10.08 8.50 10.00
N GLN A 56 8.92 9.17 9.90
CA GLN A 56 8.79 10.55 10.36
C GLN A 56 8.90 10.62 11.89
N SER A 57 9.67 11.58 12.40
CA SER A 57 9.92 11.75 13.84
C SER A 57 8.63 11.84 14.66
N ARG A 58 7.66 12.62 14.16
CA ARG A 58 6.33 12.77 14.78
C ARG A 58 5.56 11.45 14.87
N VAL A 59 5.66 10.60 13.83
CA VAL A 59 5.01 9.28 13.80
C VAL A 59 5.66 8.36 14.84
N GLN A 60 6.99 8.39 14.93
CA GLN A 60 7.75 7.62 15.93
C GLN A 60 7.42 8.09 17.36
N SER A 61 7.23 9.39 17.59
CA SER A 61 6.78 9.93 18.87
C SER A 61 5.42 9.37 19.27
N PHE A 62 4.43 9.43 18.35
CA PHE A 62 3.08 8.89 18.62
C PHE A 62 3.08 7.39 18.91
N LEU A 63 3.94 6.61 18.23
CA LEU A 63 4.09 5.18 18.50
C LEU A 63 4.64 4.92 19.90
N ARG A 64 5.73 5.61 20.28
CA ARG A 64 6.37 5.48 21.60
C ARG A 64 5.42 5.86 22.74
N ASN A 65 4.71 6.98 22.57
CA ASN A 65 3.78 7.50 23.57
C ASN A 65 2.40 6.81 23.55
N ARG A 66 2.20 5.83 22.67
CA ARG A 66 0.91 5.13 22.48
C ARG A 66 -0.26 6.05 22.12
N GLU A 67 0.04 7.15 21.45
CA GLU A 67 -0.95 8.13 20.98
C GLU A 67 -1.62 7.66 19.67
N TYR A 68 -2.20 6.49 19.69
CA TYR A 68 -2.71 5.81 18.47
C TYR A 68 -3.83 6.58 17.77
N ASN A 69 -4.62 7.38 18.50
CA ASN A 69 -5.63 8.24 17.90
C ASN A 69 -4.99 9.36 17.05
N ASN A 70 -3.94 10.01 17.58
CA ASN A 70 -3.21 11.06 16.88
C ASN A 70 -2.47 10.47 15.66
N LEU A 71 -1.88 9.29 15.84
CA LEU A 71 -1.19 8.54 14.79
C LEU A 71 -2.11 8.25 13.60
N ILE A 72 -3.30 7.70 13.84
CA ILE A 72 -4.22 7.32 12.76
C ILE A 72 -4.86 8.54 12.08
N LYS A 73 -5.13 9.62 12.83
CA LYS A 73 -5.58 10.88 12.24
C LYS A 73 -4.51 11.50 11.33
N LEU A 74 -3.23 11.43 11.75
CA LEU A 74 -2.12 11.89 10.91
C LEU A 74 -1.97 11.04 9.65
N PHE A 75 -2.15 9.71 9.76
CA PHE A 75 -2.15 8.80 8.62
C PHE A 75 -3.23 9.19 7.60
N ILE A 76 -4.47 9.38 8.03
CA ILE A 76 -5.57 9.79 7.15
C ILE A 76 -5.26 11.12 6.46
N LYS A 77 -4.78 12.12 7.22
CA LYS A 77 -4.43 13.44 6.68
C LYS A 77 -3.35 13.34 5.59
N LYS A 78 -2.31 12.52 5.81
CA LYS A 78 -1.18 12.35 4.86
C LYS A 78 -1.56 11.53 3.63
N HIS A 79 -2.54 10.63 3.77
CA HIS A 79 -3.00 9.73 2.72
C HIS A 79 -4.45 10.00 2.33
N TYR A 80 -4.86 11.28 2.33
CA TYR A 80 -6.23 11.73 2.06
C TYR A 80 -6.84 11.06 0.83
N ASN A 81 -6.10 10.97 -0.27
CA ASN A 81 -6.58 10.40 -1.51
C ASN A 81 -7.02 8.93 -1.42
N LEU A 82 -6.48 8.15 -0.47
CA LEU A 82 -6.88 6.75 -0.26
C LEU A 82 -8.30 6.62 0.32
N PHE A 83 -8.82 7.69 0.90
CA PHE A 83 -10.11 7.69 1.58
C PHE A 83 -11.20 8.42 0.79
N TYR A 84 -10.81 9.27 -0.15
CA TYR A 84 -11.74 10.17 -0.81
C TYR A 84 -11.70 10.14 -2.35
N LYS A 85 -10.77 9.37 -2.95
CA LYS A 85 -10.67 9.25 -4.41
C LYS A 85 -10.49 7.81 -4.86
N ASP A 86 -11.39 7.34 -5.71
CA ASP A 86 -11.15 6.13 -6.49
C ASP A 86 -10.23 6.46 -7.66
N LYS A 87 -9.10 5.77 -7.75
CA LYS A 87 -8.14 6.00 -8.84
C LYS A 87 -8.58 5.42 -10.20
N LEU A 88 -9.43 4.40 -10.19
CA LEU A 88 -9.88 3.75 -11.43
C LEU A 88 -11.07 4.47 -12.07
N GLU A 89 -12.06 4.80 -11.25
CA GLU A 89 -13.32 5.36 -11.74
C GLU A 89 -13.36 6.89 -11.65
N ASN A 90 -12.33 7.53 -11.11
CA ASN A 90 -12.27 8.97 -10.83
C ASN A 90 -13.46 9.49 -10.01
N LYS A 91 -14.09 8.59 -9.25
CA LYS A 91 -15.22 8.88 -8.36
C LYS A 91 -14.74 9.22 -6.95
N GLU A 92 -15.53 10.02 -6.26
CA GLU A 92 -15.30 10.28 -4.85
C GLU A 92 -15.60 9.03 -4.03
N LEU A 93 -14.56 8.50 -3.37
CA LEU A 93 -14.70 7.47 -2.34
C LEU A 93 -15.12 8.14 -1.03
N ASN A 94 -16.33 7.92 -0.59
CA ASN A 94 -16.77 8.43 0.71
C ASN A 94 -16.56 7.38 1.81
N ILE A 95 -15.30 7.13 2.15
CA ILE A 95 -14.97 6.20 3.22
C ILE A 95 -15.21 6.86 4.58
N ASN A 96 -16.04 6.25 5.40
CA ASN A 96 -16.32 6.75 6.75
C ASN A 96 -15.05 6.68 7.63
N THR A 97 -14.31 7.78 7.70
CA THR A 97 -13.05 7.89 8.45
C THR A 97 -13.25 7.70 9.95
N ASN A 98 -14.38 8.13 10.53
CA ASN A 98 -14.67 7.89 11.95
C ASN A 98 -14.82 6.40 12.25
N ARG A 99 -15.47 5.65 11.34
CA ARG A 99 -15.57 4.19 11.46
C ARG A 99 -14.18 3.54 11.31
N PHE A 100 -13.37 4.01 10.36
CA PHE A 100 -11.99 3.54 10.17
C PHE A 100 -11.15 3.73 11.43
N ILE A 101 -11.14 4.94 12.01
CA ILE A 101 -10.43 5.26 13.25
C ILE A 101 -10.87 4.30 14.37
N LYS A 102 -12.18 4.16 14.56
CA LYS A 102 -12.75 3.31 15.61
C LYS A 102 -12.33 1.85 15.48
N ILE A 103 -12.36 1.30 14.26
CA ILE A 103 -11.92 -0.08 14.00
C ILE A 103 -10.42 -0.22 14.23
N PHE A 104 -9.61 0.72 13.71
CA PHE A 104 -8.17 0.72 13.91
C PHE A 104 -7.78 0.74 15.39
N LEU A 105 -8.38 1.63 16.18
CA LEU A 105 -8.12 1.70 17.62
C LEU A 105 -8.46 0.39 18.31
N ASN A 106 -9.60 -0.24 17.99
CA ASN A 106 -9.96 -1.54 18.53
C ASN A 106 -8.95 -2.65 18.23
N LEU A 107 -8.39 -2.65 17.01
CA LEU A 107 -7.37 -3.62 16.62
C LEU A 107 -6.03 -3.39 17.33
N SER A 108 -5.82 -2.16 17.82
CA SER A 108 -4.53 -1.66 18.33
C SER A 108 -4.45 -1.59 19.86
N LEU A 109 -5.57 -1.42 20.58
CA LEU A 109 -5.62 -1.12 22.01
C LEU A 109 -4.96 -2.18 22.91
N LYS A 110 -4.93 -3.44 22.50
CA LYS A 110 -4.40 -4.56 23.30
C LYS A 110 -2.96 -4.95 22.99
N LYS A 111 -2.25 -4.19 22.14
CA LYS A 111 -0.92 -4.57 21.64
C LYS A 111 0.03 -3.38 21.68
N ASN A 112 1.29 -3.65 21.95
CA ASN A 112 2.34 -2.70 21.59
C ASN A 112 2.41 -2.62 20.07
N LEU A 113 2.14 -1.45 19.53
CA LEU A 113 2.04 -1.23 18.10
C LEU A 113 3.44 -1.03 17.53
N ASP A 114 4.04 -2.08 17.00
CA ASP A 114 5.20 -1.96 16.12
C ASP A 114 4.78 -1.61 14.69
N GLN A 115 5.73 -1.33 13.81
CA GLN A 115 5.44 -0.96 12.42
C GLN A 115 4.69 -2.05 11.65
N LYS A 116 4.99 -3.34 11.90
CA LYS A 116 4.36 -4.49 11.27
C LYS A 116 2.89 -4.63 11.69
N ILE A 117 2.62 -4.52 12.99
CA ILE A 117 1.26 -4.57 13.54
C ILE A 117 0.47 -3.35 13.05
N PHE A 118 1.09 -2.17 13.04
CA PHE A 118 0.45 -0.96 12.54
C PHE A 118 0.03 -1.12 11.08
N LEU A 119 0.95 -1.52 10.19
CA LEU A 119 0.66 -1.74 8.78
C LEU A 119 -0.48 -2.75 8.59
N LYS A 120 -0.42 -3.90 9.27
CA LYS A 120 -1.48 -4.89 9.24
C LYS A 120 -2.83 -4.31 9.68
N ASN A 121 -2.84 -3.56 10.78
CA ASN A 121 -4.07 -3.00 11.34
C ASN A 121 -4.71 -1.94 10.46
N ILE A 122 -3.94 -1.11 9.74
CA ILE A 122 -4.53 -0.16 8.79
C ILE A 122 -5.19 -0.86 7.60
N TYR A 123 -4.59 -1.93 7.07
CA TYR A 123 -5.19 -2.75 6.00
C TYR A 123 -6.50 -3.40 6.46
N LEU A 124 -6.49 -4.01 7.65
CA LEU A 124 -7.68 -4.63 8.23
C LEU A 124 -8.78 -3.61 8.54
N ALA A 125 -8.41 -2.47 9.10
CA ALA A 125 -9.35 -1.40 9.41
C ALA A 125 -10.02 -0.85 8.13
N TYR A 126 -9.25 -0.65 7.07
CA TYR A 126 -9.77 -0.22 5.77
C TYR A 126 -10.77 -1.23 5.22
N HIS A 127 -10.40 -2.50 5.13
CA HIS A 127 -11.24 -3.58 4.63
C HIS A 127 -12.57 -3.72 5.41
N LEU A 128 -12.50 -3.67 6.75
CA LEU A 128 -13.68 -3.74 7.62
C LEU A 128 -14.53 -2.47 7.57
N THR A 129 -13.94 -1.31 7.30
CA THR A 129 -14.69 -0.05 7.11
C THR A 129 -15.60 -0.15 5.90
N LEU A 130 -15.13 -0.79 4.83
CA LEU A 130 -15.89 -1.10 3.63
C LEU A 130 -16.90 -2.27 3.82
N LYS A 131 -17.11 -2.73 5.05
CA LYS A 131 -18.02 -3.85 5.41
C LYS A 131 -17.66 -5.18 4.74
N ARG A 132 -16.42 -5.34 4.26
CA ARG A 132 -15.92 -6.56 3.63
C ARG A 132 -15.63 -7.64 4.68
N LYS A 133 -15.87 -8.91 4.32
CA LYS A 133 -15.68 -10.05 5.23
C LYS A 133 -14.22 -10.50 5.28
N ILE A 134 -13.71 -10.81 6.47
CA ILE A 134 -12.44 -11.50 6.65
C ILE A 134 -12.69 -13.00 6.55
N LEU A 135 -12.13 -13.63 5.55
CA LEU A 135 -12.28 -15.08 5.30
C LEU A 135 -11.38 -15.90 6.24
N LYS A 136 -11.41 -17.24 6.13
CA LYS A 136 -10.49 -18.13 6.86
C LYS A 136 -9.05 -17.89 6.43
N SER A 137 -8.79 -17.72 5.12
CA SER A 137 -7.49 -17.34 4.54
C SER A 137 -7.63 -16.03 3.78
N ASN A 138 -6.69 -15.11 3.99
CA ASN A 138 -6.68 -13.80 3.34
C ASN A 138 -5.26 -13.47 2.88
N THR A 139 -5.15 -12.67 1.83
CA THR A 139 -3.88 -12.12 1.37
C THR A 139 -3.90 -10.60 1.50
N ILE A 140 -2.97 -10.04 2.27
CA ILE A 140 -2.72 -8.61 2.32
C ILE A 140 -1.78 -8.28 1.16
N VAL A 141 -2.25 -7.41 0.25
CA VAL A 141 -1.47 -6.96 -0.90
C VAL A 141 -1.03 -5.52 -0.68
N HIS A 142 0.29 -5.33 -0.54
CA HIS A 142 0.92 -4.03 -0.46
C HIS A 142 1.42 -3.60 -1.84
N HIS A 143 1.26 -2.32 -2.18
CA HIS A 143 1.76 -1.75 -3.42
C HIS A 143 2.89 -0.77 -3.11
N SER A 144 4.00 -0.93 -3.81
CA SER A 144 5.19 -0.11 -3.66
C SER A 144 5.77 0.30 -5.02
N HIS A 145 6.10 1.59 -5.14
CA HIS A 145 6.81 2.15 -6.29
C HIS A 145 8.34 2.17 -6.08
N HIS A 146 8.83 1.64 -4.97
CA HIS A 146 10.25 1.71 -4.62
C HIS A 146 10.77 0.38 -4.07
N VAL A 147 11.92 -0.06 -4.58
CA VAL A 147 12.63 -1.26 -4.09
C VAL A 147 12.86 -1.22 -2.58
N LYS A 148 13.31 -0.07 -2.04
CA LYS A 148 13.58 0.08 -0.59
C LYS A 148 12.34 -0.13 0.28
N GLU A 149 11.15 0.27 -0.19
CA GLU A 149 9.90 0.00 0.52
C GLU A 149 9.50 -1.47 0.41
N THR A 150 9.66 -2.06 -0.80
CA THR A 150 9.45 -3.49 -1.01
C THR A 150 10.34 -4.34 -0.11
N GLU A 151 11.63 -3.99 0.03
CA GLU A 151 12.55 -4.69 0.94
C GLU A 151 12.11 -4.60 2.40
N SER A 152 11.69 -3.40 2.82
CA SER A 152 11.18 -3.21 4.18
C SER A 152 9.93 -4.07 4.43
N PHE A 153 9.03 -4.14 3.44
CA PHE A 153 7.83 -4.99 3.53
C PHE A 153 8.18 -6.48 3.60
N ILE A 154 9.10 -6.96 2.75
CA ILE A 154 9.56 -8.35 2.77
C ILE A 154 10.25 -8.70 4.09
N LYS A 155 11.00 -7.77 4.66
CA LYS A 155 11.65 -7.94 5.97
C LYS A 155 10.62 -8.10 7.10
N ASP A 156 9.58 -7.27 7.08
CA ASP A 156 8.51 -7.31 8.09
C ASP A 156 7.62 -8.55 7.93
N PHE A 157 7.34 -8.94 6.67
CA PHE A 157 6.44 -10.04 6.35
C PHE A 157 7.18 -11.12 5.55
N LYS A 158 7.78 -12.05 6.28
CA LYS A 158 8.49 -13.20 5.69
C LYS A 158 7.55 -14.00 4.76
N ASN A 159 8.10 -14.64 3.75
CA ASN A 159 7.37 -15.41 2.73
C ASN A 159 6.40 -14.56 1.86
N THR A 160 6.63 -13.26 1.78
CA THR A 160 5.90 -12.38 0.86
C THR A 160 6.09 -12.83 -0.59
N LYS A 161 4.99 -12.94 -1.33
CA LYS A 161 5.03 -13.11 -2.78
C LYS A 161 5.22 -11.76 -3.45
N LEU A 162 6.17 -11.68 -4.38
CA LEU A 162 6.45 -10.46 -5.13
C LEU A 162 5.75 -10.51 -6.49
N LEU A 163 4.80 -9.61 -6.71
CA LEU A 163 4.12 -9.41 -8.00
C LEU A 163 4.81 -8.25 -8.72
N ILE A 164 5.41 -8.54 -9.87
CA ILE A 164 6.19 -7.56 -10.64
C ILE A 164 5.41 -7.25 -11.90
N THR A 165 4.93 -6.02 -12.00
CA THR A 165 4.26 -5.57 -13.22
C THR A 165 5.30 -5.18 -14.28
N ILE A 166 5.15 -5.73 -15.48
CA ILE A 166 6.02 -5.46 -16.62
C ILE A 166 5.21 -4.96 -17.81
N ARG A 167 5.84 -4.13 -18.61
CA ARG A 167 5.28 -3.56 -19.83
C ARG A 167 6.39 -3.37 -20.86
N ASP A 168 6.03 -3.24 -22.15
CA ASP A 168 6.98 -2.82 -23.20
C ASP A 168 7.80 -1.61 -22.72
N PRO A 169 9.14 -1.69 -22.67
CA PRO A 169 9.97 -0.62 -22.15
C PRO A 169 9.83 0.72 -22.91
N ARG A 170 9.51 0.67 -24.20
CA ARG A 170 9.27 1.87 -25.02
C ARG A 170 7.97 2.56 -24.59
N ALA A 171 6.90 1.80 -24.41
CA ALA A 171 5.62 2.31 -23.92
C ALA A 171 5.72 2.80 -22.47
N ASN A 172 6.50 2.12 -21.64
CA ASN A 172 6.78 2.52 -20.26
C ASN A 172 7.52 3.86 -20.22
N LEU A 173 8.61 4.00 -21.01
CA LEU A 173 9.39 5.24 -21.12
C LEU A 173 8.53 6.40 -21.60
N LYS A 174 7.80 6.23 -22.72
CA LYS A 174 6.88 7.25 -23.26
C LYS A 174 5.88 7.72 -22.20
N SER A 175 5.22 6.79 -21.53
CA SER A 175 4.24 7.10 -20.48
C SER A 175 4.90 7.79 -19.26
N GLY A 176 6.11 7.41 -18.89
CA GLY A 176 6.88 8.01 -17.79
C GLY A 176 7.24 9.47 -18.11
N ILE A 177 7.78 9.71 -19.29
CA ILE A 177 8.15 11.06 -19.76
C ILE A 177 6.90 11.95 -19.80
N GLN A 178 5.81 11.49 -20.40
CA GLN A 178 4.55 12.26 -20.48
C GLN A 178 3.99 12.59 -19.09
N ASN A 179 4.04 11.64 -18.16
CA ASN A 179 3.59 11.87 -16.80
C ASN A 179 4.41 12.94 -16.09
N TRP A 180 5.74 12.94 -16.25
CA TRP A 180 6.60 13.98 -15.68
C TRP A 180 6.42 15.32 -16.34
N PHE A 181 6.16 15.36 -17.61
CA PHE A 181 5.77 16.56 -18.35
C PHE A 181 4.59 17.29 -17.70
N ASN A 182 3.59 16.55 -17.24
CA ASN A 182 2.39 17.10 -16.62
C ASN A 182 2.66 17.69 -15.23
N TYR A 183 3.66 17.15 -14.50
CA TYR A 183 3.97 17.57 -13.11
C TYR A 183 5.11 18.57 -13.02
N ASP A 184 6.09 18.54 -13.93
CA ASP A 184 7.26 19.40 -13.87
C ASP A 184 7.87 19.62 -15.26
N LYS A 185 7.62 20.79 -15.84
CA LYS A 185 8.15 21.19 -17.15
C LYS A 185 9.68 21.16 -17.24
N LYS A 186 10.39 21.29 -16.10
CA LYS A 186 11.85 21.24 -16.05
C LYS A 186 12.44 19.83 -16.23
N LYS A 187 11.62 18.79 -16.09
CA LYS A 187 12.06 17.39 -16.20
C LYS A 187 12.03 16.83 -17.63
N ARG A 188 12.17 17.68 -18.62
CA ARG A 188 12.18 17.30 -20.06
C ARG A 188 13.59 17.10 -20.63
N SER A 189 14.56 16.74 -19.81
CA SER A 189 15.92 16.54 -20.28
C SER A 189 16.22 15.08 -20.64
N LEU A 190 17.21 14.87 -21.52
CA LEU A 190 17.75 13.54 -21.80
C LEU A 190 18.30 12.88 -20.54
N GLU A 191 18.88 13.66 -19.64
CA GLU A 191 19.36 13.20 -18.34
C GLU A 191 18.23 12.56 -17.51
N HIS A 192 17.08 13.21 -17.40
CA HIS A 192 15.93 12.65 -16.68
C HIS A 192 15.41 11.36 -17.33
N SER A 193 15.41 11.30 -18.65
CA SER A 193 15.03 10.09 -19.39
C SER A 193 16.00 8.95 -19.11
N TYR A 194 17.29 9.23 -19.08
CA TYR A 194 18.33 8.27 -18.74
C TYR A 194 18.19 7.77 -17.27
N LEU A 195 18.03 8.68 -16.32
CA LEU A 195 17.83 8.32 -14.91
C LEU A 195 16.59 7.47 -14.70
N TYR A 196 15.53 7.72 -15.46
CA TYR A 196 14.32 6.91 -15.42
C TYR A 196 14.56 5.51 -15.97
N LEU A 197 15.22 5.37 -17.12
CA LEU A 197 15.58 4.06 -17.68
C LEU A 197 16.49 3.27 -16.74
N ARG A 198 17.50 3.93 -16.17
CA ARG A 198 18.38 3.32 -15.18
C ARG A 198 17.60 2.81 -13.98
N ARG A 199 16.66 3.60 -13.46
CA ARG A 199 15.80 3.16 -12.37
C ARG A 199 14.96 1.93 -12.75
N ILE A 200 14.33 1.92 -13.93
CA ILE A 200 13.57 0.75 -14.41
C ILE A 200 14.47 -0.49 -14.46
N HIS A 201 15.67 -0.35 -15.02
CA HIS A 201 16.66 -1.42 -15.10
C HIS A 201 17.04 -1.95 -13.70
N ASP A 202 17.34 -1.05 -12.77
CA ASP A 202 17.75 -1.42 -11.40
C ASP A 202 16.61 -2.11 -10.64
N ASP A 203 15.39 -1.58 -10.73
CA ASP A 203 14.20 -2.16 -10.12
C ASP A 203 13.92 -3.57 -10.70
N PHE A 204 14.05 -3.74 -12.01
CA PHE A 204 13.87 -5.02 -12.68
C PHE A 204 14.99 -6.01 -12.32
N SER A 205 16.23 -5.57 -12.31
CA SER A 205 17.39 -6.37 -11.89
C SER A 205 17.28 -6.85 -10.44
N TYR A 206 16.77 -6.00 -9.55
CA TYR A 206 16.43 -6.37 -8.19
C TYR A 206 15.36 -7.47 -8.17
N ALA A 207 14.29 -7.28 -8.93
CA ALA A 207 13.17 -8.20 -8.99
C ALA A 207 13.59 -9.59 -9.50
N LEU A 208 14.48 -9.66 -10.49
CA LEU A 208 15.01 -10.89 -11.04
C LEU A 208 15.76 -11.75 -10.00
N LYS A 209 16.41 -11.12 -9.03
CA LYS A 209 17.17 -11.82 -7.96
C LYS A 209 16.28 -12.46 -6.88
N LYS A 210 14.99 -12.14 -6.82
CA LYS A 210 14.10 -12.67 -5.78
C LYS A 210 13.56 -14.06 -6.12
N LYS A 211 13.45 -14.96 -5.12
CA LYS A 211 12.97 -16.34 -5.30
C LYS A 211 11.45 -16.42 -5.50
N ASN A 212 10.68 -15.72 -4.65
CA ASN A 212 9.20 -15.79 -4.65
C ASN A 212 8.57 -14.69 -5.52
N LYS A 213 8.92 -14.64 -6.82
CA LYS A 213 8.46 -13.61 -7.75
C LYS A 213 7.51 -14.17 -8.80
N TYR A 214 6.59 -13.32 -9.22
CA TYR A 214 5.64 -13.57 -10.31
C TYR A 214 5.57 -12.34 -11.20
N PHE A 215 5.72 -12.53 -12.50
CA PHE A 215 5.62 -11.46 -13.47
C PHE A 215 4.18 -11.36 -13.97
N VAL A 216 3.66 -10.14 -13.99
CA VAL A 216 2.33 -9.80 -14.52
C VAL A 216 2.53 -8.84 -15.68
N ARG A 217 2.21 -9.29 -16.87
CA ARG A 217 2.21 -8.46 -18.08
C ARG A 217 0.85 -7.79 -18.22
N LEU A 218 0.85 -6.47 -18.36
CA LEU A 218 -0.33 -5.63 -18.55
C LEU A 218 -0.23 -4.85 -19.86
#